data_51c7f129faba13813947098ea11eca4c
#
_entry.id   51c7f129faba13813947098ea11eca4c
#
_cell.length_a   1.000
_cell.length_b   1.000
_cell.length_c   1.000
_cell.angle_alpha   90.00
_cell.angle_beta   90.00
_cell.angle_gamma   90.00
#
_symmetry.space_group_name_H-M   'P 1'
#
loop_
_entity.id
_entity.type
_entity.pdbx_description
1 polymer ?
#
loop_
_entity_poly.entity_id
_entity_poly.type
_entity_poly.pdbx_seq_one_letter_code
_entity_poly.pdbx_strand_id
1 'polypeptide(L)'
;TGVQTCALPISVDATVGIAPKRARGFVNAILRKVASADVEWPSDAVRLSYPDWLVTQLVNDHGETDALAMLERMNVEPSVHERVDGYVQDPASQWVCEMVDAQPTELILDSCAAPGGKATLMAAHGAIVVAADRSTKRTRLVAANAQRTGATSVSAVVAEGTASPFRNKAFDRVLVDAPCSGLGVLRRRADARWRIDAEAIERLTKLQTKLLAHGAQAVKPGGRLVYSVCTVTRAETCEIAATIGEGFESIDVLAMNDVWRPWGSGGGYVLPQDQDSDGMAVFAWQRVG
;
A
#
# COMPACT_ATOMS: atom_id res chain seq x y z
N THR A 1 -14.44 21.24 -9.64
CA THR A 1 -15.84 21.74 -9.47
C THR A 1 -16.78 20.66 -8.94
N GLY A 2 -16.66 19.39 -9.31
CA GLY A 2 -17.55 18.30 -8.86
C GLY A 2 -17.49 18.01 -7.34
N VAL A 3 -16.30 18.09 -6.73
CA VAL A 3 -16.11 17.81 -5.28
C VAL A 3 -16.74 18.89 -4.42
N GLN A 4 -16.72 20.15 -4.86
CA GLN A 4 -17.35 21.26 -4.13
C GLN A 4 -18.88 21.13 -4.05
N THR A 5 -19.52 20.63 -5.10
CA THR A 5 -20.97 20.49 -5.15
C THR A 5 -21.53 19.34 -4.28
N CYS A 6 -20.75 18.26 -4.09
CA CYS A 6 -21.15 17.13 -3.23
C CYS A 6 -20.93 17.41 -1.72
N ALA A 7 -19.87 18.16 -1.36
CA ALA A 7 -19.59 18.47 0.05
C ALA A 7 -20.63 19.39 0.69
N LEU A 8 -21.28 20.26 -0.08
CA LEU A 8 -22.24 21.23 0.41
C LEU A 8 -23.48 20.59 1.09
N PRO A 9 -24.21 19.65 0.47
CA PRO A 9 -25.36 18.99 1.11
C PRO A 9 -24.94 18.21 2.36
N ILE A 10 -23.85 17.45 2.30
CA ILE A 10 -23.35 16.65 3.43
C ILE A 10 -23.02 17.55 4.64
N SER A 11 -22.30 18.66 4.40
CA SER A 11 -21.93 19.60 5.47
C SER A 11 -23.15 20.30 6.07
N VAL A 12 -24.17 20.63 5.26
CA VAL A 12 -25.42 21.19 5.75
C VAL A 12 -26.20 20.15 6.55
N ASP A 13 -26.28 18.93 6.10
CA ASP A 13 -26.98 17.84 6.78
C ASP A 13 -26.27 17.43 8.08
N ALA A 14 -24.94 17.48 8.14
CA ALA A 14 -24.16 17.26 9.36
C ALA A 14 -24.51 18.27 10.48
N THR A 15 -25.08 19.43 10.16
CA THR A 15 -25.57 20.37 11.19
C THR A 15 -26.87 19.93 11.87
N VAL A 16 -27.56 18.92 11.31
CA VAL A 16 -28.79 18.38 11.86
C VAL A 16 -28.47 17.56 13.11
N GLY A 17 -29.02 17.95 14.24
CA GLY A 17 -28.77 17.25 15.51
C GLY A 17 -27.62 17.82 16.35
N ILE A 18 -26.68 18.60 15.74
CA ILE A 18 -25.59 19.24 16.48
C ILE A 18 -25.72 20.77 16.59
N ALA A 19 -26.58 21.38 15.80
CA ALA A 19 -26.78 22.82 15.81
C ALA A 19 -28.28 23.21 15.72
N PRO A 20 -28.68 24.40 16.22
CA PRO A 20 -30.07 24.89 16.09
C PRO A 20 -30.50 24.94 14.61
N LYS A 21 -31.80 24.68 14.33
CA LYS A 21 -32.36 24.72 12.96
C LYS A 21 -31.99 25.99 12.15
N ARG A 22 -31.91 27.15 12.83
CA ARG A 22 -31.48 28.43 12.20
C ARG A 22 -30.06 28.41 11.68
N ALA A 23 -29.18 27.56 12.22
CA ALA A 23 -27.79 27.44 11.78
C ALA A 23 -27.68 26.82 10.37
N ARG A 24 -28.62 25.96 9.95
CA ARG A 24 -28.61 25.36 8.61
C ARG A 24 -28.60 26.40 7.48
N GLY A 25 -29.49 27.40 7.59
CA GLY A 25 -29.54 28.47 6.59
C GLY A 25 -28.24 29.27 6.52
N PHE A 26 -27.67 29.58 7.68
CA PHE A 26 -26.38 30.28 7.78
C PHE A 26 -25.22 29.44 7.19
N VAL A 27 -25.10 28.19 7.62
CA VAL A 27 -24.06 27.28 7.10
C VAL A 27 -24.18 27.12 5.59
N ASN A 28 -25.39 26.87 5.07
CA ASN A 28 -25.62 26.76 3.63
C ASN A 28 -25.24 28.05 2.88
N ALA A 29 -25.57 29.23 3.40
CA ALA A 29 -25.22 30.50 2.80
C ALA A 29 -23.70 30.74 2.76
N ILE A 30 -22.99 30.40 3.83
CA ILE A 30 -21.52 30.49 3.89
C ILE A 30 -20.88 29.50 2.89
N LEU A 31 -21.31 28.23 2.92
CA LEU A 31 -20.76 27.19 2.02
C LEU A 31 -20.99 27.54 0.56
N ARG A 32 -22.15 28.11 0.20
CA ARG A 32 -22.40 28.59 -1.18
C ARG A 32 -21.46 29.72 -1.58
N LYS A 33 -21.19 30.67 -0.67
CA LYS A 33 -20.20 31.73 -0.93
C LYS A 33 -18.79 31.16 -1.14
N VAL A 34 -18.38 30.21 -0.27
CA VAL A 34 -17.08 29.53 -0.41
C VAL A 34 -16.99 28.78 -1.74
N ALA A 35 -18.05 28.06 -2.12
CA ALA A 35 -18.06 27.29 -3.37
C ALA A 35 -18.03 28.14 -4.65
N SER A 36 -18.54 29.39 -4.56
CA SER A 36 -18.54 30.34 -5.69
C SER A 36 -17.39 31.35 -5.64
N ALA A 37 -16.54 31.31 -4.60
CA ALA A 37 -15.40 32.20 -4.49
C ALA A 37 -14.32 31.79 -5.49
N ASP A 38 -13.77 32.76 -6.20
CA ASP A 38 -12.53 32.59 -6.92
C ASP A 38 -11.37 32.71 -5.93
N VAL A 39 -10.71 31.60 -5.65
CA VAL A 39 -9.70 31.51 -4.61
C VAL A 39 -8.33 31.38 -5.25
N GLU A 40 -7.50 32.38 -5.07
CA GLU A 40 -6.07 32.26 -5.34
C GLU A 40 -5.39 31.46 -4.21
N TRP A 41 -4.84 30.31 -4.55
CA TRP A 41 -4.17 29.45 -3.58
C TRP A 41 -2.71 29.85 -3.43
N PRO A 42 -2.18 30.02 -2.21
CA PRO A 42 -0.78 30.43 -2.01
C PRO A 42 0.23 29.36 -2.45
N SER A 43 -0.17 28.11 -2.50
CA SER A 43 0.64 26.97 -2.96
C SER A 43 -0.23 25.80 -3.37
N ASP A 44 0.34 24.84 -4.11
CA ASP A 44 -0.31 23.56 -4.42
C ASP A 44 -0.57 22.72 -3.18
N ALA A 45 0.28 22.80 -2.18
CA ALA A 45 0.09 22.13 -0.91
C ALA A 45 -1.22 22.57 -0.24
N VAL A 46 -1.48 23.88 -0.20
CA VAL A 46 -2.75 24.44 0.33
C VAL A 46 -3.92 24.07 -0.58
N ARG A 47 -3.76 24.23 -1.90
CA ARG A 47 -4.80 23.91 -2.90
C ARG A 47 -5.26 22.45 -2.79
N LEU A 48 -4.33 21.53 -2.60
CA LEU A 48 -4.58 20.08 -2.54
C LEU A 48 -4.79 19.55 -1.13
N SER A 49 -4.63 20.40 -0.11
CA SER A 49 -4.76 20.02 1.31
C SER A 49 -3.75 18.97 1.75
N TYR A 50 -2.48 19.23 1.49
CA TYR A 50 -1.34 18.40 1.94
C TYR A 50 -0.32 19.25 2.69
N PRO A 51 0.49 18.66 3.58
CA PRO A 51 1.65 19.34 4.16
C PRO A 51 2.69 19.71 3.09
N ASP A 52 3.31 20.89 3.20
CA ASP A 52 4.32 21.37 2.25
C ASP A 52 5.48 20.39 2.08
N TRP A 53 5.96 19.80 3.19
CA TRP A 53 7.07 18.83 3.16
C TRP A 53 6.73 17.60 2.30
N LEU A 54 5.47 17.13 2.35
CA LEU A 54 5.03 15.96 1.59
C LEU A 54 4.97 16.27 0.09
N VAL A 55 4.43 17.42 -0.28
CA VAL A 55 4.42 17.86 -1.69
C VAL A 55 5.84 17.96 -2.21
N THR A 56 6.73 18.62 -1.46
CA THR A 56 8.15 18.76 -1.81
C THR A 56 8.83 17.39 -1.98
N GLN A 57 8.59 16.45 -1.04
CA GLN A 57 9.16 15.10 -1.12
C GLN A 57 8.71 14.37 -2.39
N LEU A 58 7.40 14.39 -2.68
CA LEU A 58 6.87 13.69 -3.85
C LEU A 58 7.30 14.34 -5.17
N VAL A 59 7.42 15.68 -5.22
CA VAL A 59 7.97 16.37 -6.37
C VAL A 59 9.44 16.00 -6.62
N ASN A 60 10.24 15.88 -5.55
CA ASN A 60 11.63 15.44 -5.66
C ASN A 60 11.75 13.98 -6.15
N ASP A 61 10.83 13.11 -5.74
CA ASP A 61 10.86 11.68 -6.07
C ASP A 61 10.33 11.38 -7.48
N HIS A 62 9.30 12.10 -7.96
CA HIS A 62 8.55 11.78 -9.19
C HIS A 62 8.52 12.89 -10.24
N GLY A 63 9.01 14.08 -9.91
CA GLY A 63 8.79 15.30 -10.70
C GLY A 63 7.43 15.94 -10.42
N GLU A 64 7.31 17.23 -10.74
CA GLU A 64 6.14 18.05 -10.40
C GLU A 64 4.84 17.52 -11.01
N THR A 65 4.88 17.17 -12.30
CA THR A 65 3.69 16.72 -13.04
C THR A 65 3.06 15.47 -12.41
N ASP A 66 3.86 14.43 -12.18
CA ASP A 66 3.35 13.17 -11.59
C ASP A 66 2.97 13.33 -10.13
N ALA A 67 3.74 14.11 -9.36
CA ALA A 67 3.44 14.36 -7.96
C ALA A 67 2.10 15.09 -7.78
N LEU A 68 1.86 16.15 -8.53
CA LEU A 68 0.61 16.90 -8.42
C LEU A 68 -0.59 16.09 -8.92
N ALA A 69 -0.45 15.37 -10.05
CA ALA A 69 -1.51 14.49 -10.56
C ALA A 69 -1.87 13.38 -9.55
N MET A 70 -0.87 12.77 -8.89
CA MET A 70 -1.05 11.79 -7.85
C MET A 70 -1.81 12.38 -6.65
N LEU A 71 -1.40 13.56 -6.16
CA LEU A 71 -2.04 14.22 -5.03
C LEU A 71 -3.49 14.62 -5.34
N GLU A 72 -3.77 15.10 -6.55
CA GLU A 72 -5.13 15.36 -7.03
C GLU A 72 -5.96 14.08 -7.05
N ARG A 73 -5.42 12.99 -7.62
CA ARG A 73 -6.12 11.71 -7.69
C ARG A 73 -6.39 11.13 -6.30
N MET A 74 -5.49 11.31 -5.34
CA MET A 74 -5.68 10.87 -3.95
C MET A 74 -6.72 11.69 -3.16
N ASN A 75 -7.20 12.80 -3.68
CA ASN A 75 -8.35 13.54 -3.14
C ASN A 75 -9.70 13.06 -3.70
N VAL A 76 -9.69 12.10 -4.63
CA VAL A 76 -10.90 11.49 -5.18
C VAL A 76 -11.15 10.16 -4.49
N GLU A 77 -12.42 9.88 -4.16
CA GLU A 77 -12.82 8.63 -3.54
C GLU A 77 -12.39 7.43 -4.40
N PRO A 78 -11.77 6.40 -3.81
CA PRO A 78 -11.34 5.21 -4.54
C PRO A 78 -12.52 4.33 -4.93
N SER A 79 -12.42 3.69 -6.08
CA SER A 79 -13.34 2.61 -6.46
C SER A 79 -13.20 1.41 -5.52
N VAL A 80 -14.29 0.66 -5.37
CA VAL A 80 -14.30 -0.59 -4.60
C VAL A 80 -14.11 -1.74 -5.59
N HIS A 81 -13.04 -2.52 -5.37
CA HIS A 81 -12.72 -3.69 -6.17
C HIS A 81 -12.93 -4.96 -5.34
N GLU A 82 -13.89 -5.76 -5.72
CA GLU A 82 -14.20 -7.02 -5.08
C GLU A 82 -13.69 -8.19 -5.93
N ARG A 83 -12.94 -9.10 -5.30
CA ARG A 83 -12.47 -10.34 -5.91
C ARG A 83 -13.62 -11.35 -6.01
N VAL A 84 -13.42 -12.39 -6.81
CA VAL A 84 -14.41 -13.47 -7.01
C VAL A 84 -14.78 -14.22 -5.72
N ASP A 85 -13.90 -14.19 -4.71
CA ASP A 85 -14.12 -14.79 -3.37
C ASP A 85 -14.79 -13.81 -2.38
N GLY A 86 -15.25 -12.66 -2.85
CA GLY A 86 -15.90 -11.63 -2.05
C GLY A 86 -14.95 -10.79 -1.18
N TYR A 87 -13.63 -10.92 -1.35
CA TYR A 87 -12.67 -10.08 -0.65
C TYR A 87 -12.49 -8.75 -1.39
N VAL A 88 -12.70 -7.63 -0.67
CA VAL A 88 -12.42 -6.29 -1.23
C VAL A 88 -10.93 -6.02 -1.14
N GLN A 89 -10.28 -5.90 -2.30
CA GLN A 89 -8.83 -5.67 -2.40
C GLN A 89 -8.50 -4.73 -3.56
N ASP A 90 -7.65 -3.74 -3.28
CA ASP A 90 -7.14 -2.83 -4.31
C ASP A 90 -6.38 -3.59 -5.42
N PRO A 91 -6.54 -3.19 -6.71
CA PRO A 91 -5.86 -3.85 -7.82
C PRO A 91 -4.33 -3.90 -7.66
N ALA A 92 -3.68 -2.82 -7.19
CA ALA A 92 -2.24 -2.82 -7.00
C ALA A 92 -1.78 -3.90 -6.00
N SER A 93 -2.58 -4.16 -4.94
CA SER A 93 -2.31 -5.27 -4.02
C SER A 93 -2.49 -6.65 -4.65
N GLN A 94 -3.37 -6.78 -5.67
CA GLN A 94 -3.52 -8.02 -6.43
C GLN A 94 -2.34 -8.23 -7.37
N TRP A 95 -1.88 -7.19 -8.09
CA TRP A 95 -0.70 -7.25 -8.96
C TRP A 95 0.58 -7.61 -8.19
N VAL A 96 0.72 -7.20 -6.93
CA VAL A 96 1.82 -7.67 -6.07
C VAL A 96 1.79 -9.20 -5.91
N CYS A 97 0.61 -9.82 -5.78
CA CYS A 97 0.50 -11.28 -5.70
C CYS A 97 0.90 -11.98 -7.01
N GLU A 98 0.64 -11.34 -8.17
CA GLU A 98 1.13 -11.82 -9.46
C GLU A 98 2.66 -11.83 -9.51
N MET A 99 3.32 -10.82 -8.90
CA MET A 99 4.79 -10.80 -8.81
C MET A 99 5.34 -11.92 -7.92
N VAL A 100 4.59 -12.37 -6.91
CA VAL A 100 4.95 -13.56 -6.14
C VAL A 100 4.89 -14.81 -7.03
N ASP A 101 3.95 -14.85 -7.99
CA ASP A 101 3.78 -15.95 -8.95
C ASP A 101 3.64 -17.31 -8.24
N ALA A 102 2.71 -17.34 -7.26
CA ALA A 102 2.45 -18.49 -6.41
C ALA A 102 2.05 -19.72 -7.23
N GLN A 103 2.75 -20.85 -7.05
CA GLN A 103 2.45 -22.10 -7.74
C GLN A 103 1.76 -23.10 -6.80
N PRO A 104 0.94 -24.02 -7.34
CA PRO A 104 0.32 -25.07 -6.54
C PRO A 104 1.36 -25.85 -5.73
N THR A 105 1.03 -26.14 -4.48
CA THR A 105 1.84 -26.89 -3.50
C THR A 105 3.11 -26.20 -2.99
N GLU A 106 3.51 -25.05 -3.55
CA GLU A 106 4.63 -24.28 -2.99
C GLU A 106 4.34 -23.80 -1.56
N LEU A 107 5.37 -23.79 -0.72
CA LEU A 107 5.32 -23.21 0.62
C LEU A 107 5.75 -21.73 0.57
N ILE A 108 4.82 -20.84 0.87
CA ILE A 108 5.01 -19.38 0.79
C ILE A 108 4.95 -18.78 2.20
N LEU A 109 5.87 -17.84 2.48
CA LEU A 109 5.81 -16.97 3.64
C LEU A 109 5.29 -15.58 3.22
N ASP A 110 4.20 -15.14 3.82
CA ASP A 110 3.79 -13.74 3.85
C ASP A 110 4.18 -13.18 5.23
N SER A 111 5.26 -12.39 5.30
CA SER A 111 5.91 -12.02 6.57
C SER A 111 5.25 -10.88 7.32
N CYS A 112 4.35 -10.12 6.67
CA CYS A 112 3.59 -9.00 7.25
C CYS A 112 2.11 -9.07 6.81
N ALA A 113 1.51 -10.25 6.92
CA ALA A 113 0.34 -10.68 6.18
C ALA A 113 -0.97 -9.94 6.47
N ALA A 114 -1.10 -9.35 7.65
CA ALA A 114 -2.40 -8.80 8.07
C ALA A 114 -2.84 -7.57 7.26
N PRO A 115 -4.11 -7.55 6.79
CA PRO A 115 -5.25 -8.35 7.25
C PRO A 115 -5.46 -9.70 6.51
N GLY A 116 -4.59 -10.11 5.57
CA GLY A 116 -4.64 -11.42 4.93
C GLY A 116 -5.08 -11.43 3.46
N GLY A 117 -5.30 -10.26 2.85
CA GLY A 117 -5.77 -10.19 1.46
C GLY A 117 -4.78 -10.81 0.47
N LYS A 118 -3.47 -10.54 0.60
CA LYS A 118 -2.44 -11.14 -0.25
C LYS A 118 -2.28 -12.64 0.04
N ALA A 119 -2.25 -13.03 1.33
CA ALA A 119 -2.14 -14.43 1.73
C ALA A 119 -3.29 -15.30 1.18
N THR A 120 -4.54 -14.83 1.27
CA THR A 120 -5.70 -15.55 0.73
C THR A 120 -5.68 -15.63 -0.80
N LEU A 121 -5.19 -14.60 -1.49
CA LEU A 121 -5.07 -14.62 -2.94
C LEU A 121 -3.99 -15.62 -3.41
N MET A 122 -2.83 -15.64 -2.77
CA MET A 122 -1.79 -16.65 -3.07
C MET A 122 -2.29 -18.08 -2.81
N ALA A 123 -3.06 -18.30 -1.73
CA ALA A 123 -3.67 -19.58 -1.44
C ALA A 123 -4.71 -20.01 -2.50
N ALA A 124 -5.43 -19.07 -3.11
CA ALA A 124 -6.36 -19.36 -4.20
C ALA A 124 -5.68 -19.91 -5.46
N HIS A 125 -4.37 -19.66 -5.63
CA HIS A 125 -3.54 -20.28 -6.66
C HIS A 125 -3.00 -21.67 -6.28
N GLY A 126 -3.46 -22.24 -5.15
CA GLY A 126 -3.11 -23.59 -4.71
C GLY A 126 -1.84 -23.68 -3.84
N ALA A 127 -1.26 -22.56 -3.47
CA ALA A 127 -0.10 -22.52 -2.58
C ALA A 127 -0.46 -22.79 -1.12
N ILE A 128 0.52 -23.25 -0.33
CA ILE A 128 0.44 -23.38 1.13
C ILE A 128 1.07 -22.13 1.72
N VAL A 129 0.27 -21.29 2.41
CA VAL A 129 0.73 -19.99 2.86
C VAL A 129 0.86 -19.94 4.38
N VAL A 130 2.05 -19.62 4.87
CA VAL A 130 2.31 -19.20 6.23
C VAL A 130 2.18 -17.68 6.30
N ALA A 131 1.07 -17.21 6.87
CA ALA A 131 0.74 -15.80 6.95
C ALA A 131 1.09 -15.27 8.35
N ALA A 132 2.23 -14.59 8.46
CA ALA A 132 2.79 -14.11 9.71
C ALA A 132 2.50 -12.61 9.95
N ASP A 133 2.17 -12.25 11.17
CA ASP A 133 2.11 -10.85 11.62
C ASP A 133 2.50 -10.79 13.10
N ARG A 134 3.22 -9.75 13.51
CA ARG A 134 3.67 -9.55 14.91
C ARG A 134 2.53 -9.33 15.89
N SER A 135 1.39 -8.85 15.43
CA SER A 135 0.25 -8.50 16.28
C SER A 135 -0.76 -9.63 16.33
N THR A 136 -0.97 -10.21 17.51
CA THR A 136 -2.02 -11.22 17.75
C THR A 136 -3.40 -10.75 17.27
N LYS A 137 -3.74 -9.47 17.47
CA LYS A 137 -5.02 -8.92 17.02
C LYS A 137 -5.10 -8.93 15.48
N ARG A 138 -4.04 -8.58 14.80
CA ARG A 138 -3.99 -8.55 13.34
C ARG A 138 -3.94 -9.95 12.73
N THR A 139 -3.21 -10.90 13.36
CA THR A 139 -3.18 -12.30 12.94
C THR A 139 -4.57 -12.95 13.02
N ARG A 140 -5.40 -12.58 14.00
CA ARG A 140 -6.80 -13.02 14.05
C ARG A 140 -7.62 -12.54 12.85
N LEU A 141 -7.34 -11.36 12.31
CA LEU A 141 -7.98 -10.90 11.08
C LEU A 141 -7.57 -11.75 9.87
N VAL A 142 -6.31 -12.16 9.80
CA VAL A 142 -5.84 -13.09 8.75
C VAL A 142 -6.63 -14.40 8.82
N ALA A 143 -6.73 -15.01 10.01
CA ALA A 143 -7.49 -16.25 10.18
C ALA A 143 -8.97 -16.09 9.83
N ALA A 144 -9.61 -15.00 10.26
CA ALA A 144 -11.01 -14.71 9.95
C ALA A 144 -11.23 -14.50 8.44
N ASN A 145 -10.33 -13.80 7.78
CA ASN A 145 -10.41 -13.58 6.33
C ASN A 145 -10.13 -14.86 5.54
N ALA A 146 -9.18 -15.69 5.97
CA ALA A 146 -8.93 -16.99 5.37
C ALA A 146 -10.17 -17.90 5.46
N GLN A 147 -10.84 -17.92 6.61
CA GLN A 147 -12.09 -18.65 6.78
C GLN A 147 -13.21 -18.11 5.87
N ARG A 148 -13.37 -16.78 5.81
CA ARG A 148 -14.41 -16.12 5.01
C ARG A 148 -14.25 -16.35 3.51
N THR A 149 -13.01 -16.40 3.02
CA THR A 149 -12.69 -16.64 1.59
C THR A 149 -12.53 -18.13 1.25
N GLY A 150 -12.67 -19.04 2.21
CA GLY A 150 -12.46 -20.46 1.98
C GLY A 150 -10.98 -20.85 1.75
N ALA A 151 -10.03 -19.99 2.08
CA ALA A 151 -8.59 -20.22 1.88
C ALA A 151 -8.02 -21.16 2.95
N THR A 152 -8.33 -22.46 2.86
CA THR A 152 -7.98 -23.49 3.86
C THR A 152 -6.50 -23.79 3.97
N SER A 153 -5.70 -23.44 2.97
CA SER A 153 -4.24 -23.61 2.96
C SER A 153 -3.46 -22.43 3.57
N VAL A 154 -4.16 -21.45 4.19
CA VAL A 154 -3.53 -20.35 4.93
C VAL A 154 -3.40 -20.70 6.40
N SER A 155 -2.16 -20.69 6.92
CA SER A 155 -1.86 -20.81 8.35
C SER A 155 -1.48 -19.45 8.93
N ALA A 156 -2.36 -18.87 9.75
CA ALA A 156 -2.09 -17.58 10.40
C ALA A 156 -1.21 -17.77 11.65
N VAL A 157 -0.06 -17.09 11.69
CA VAL A 157 0.97 -17.26 12.73
C VAL A 157 1.34 -15.92 13.34
N VAL A 158 1.41 -15.84 14.68
CA VAL A 158 1.98 -14.66 15.35
C VAL A 158 3.50 -14.79 15.35
N ALA A 159 4.19 -13.94 14.61
CA ALA A 159 5.65 -13.97 14.51
C ALA A 159 6.22 -12.56 14.29
N GLU A 160 7.40 -12.30 14.87
CA GLU A 160 8.14 -11.06 14.66
C GLU A 160 9.02 -11.19 13.41
N GLY A 161 8.73 -10.39 12.38
CA GLY A 161 9.43 -10.48 11.10
C GLY A 161 10.90 -10.07 11.17
N THR A 162 11.29 -9.23 12.14
CA THR A 162 12.69 -8.80 12.37
C THR A 162 13.49 -9.74 13.27
N ALA A 163 12.85 -10.80 13.77
CA ALA A 163 13.44 -11.89 14.54
C ALA A 163 12.70 -13.18 14.16
N SER A 164 12.70 -13.47 12.88
CA SER A 164 11.88 -14.54 12.27
C SER A 164 12.12 -15.88 12.96
N PRO A 165 11.05 -16.59 13.44
CA PRO A 165 11.19 -17.90 14.04
C PRO A 165 11.35 -19.03 13.01
N PHE A 166 11.26 -18.71 11.73
CA PHE A 166 11.33 -19.68 10.66
C PHE A 166 12.76 -20.06 10.33
N ARG A 167 12.95 -21.31 9.88
CA ARG A 167 14.25 -21.78 9.43
C ARG A 167 14.68 -21.03 8.17
N ASN A 168 15.97 -20.77 8.06
CA ASN A 168 16.53 -20.25 6.83
C ASN A 168 16.32 -21.22 5.66
N LYS A 169 16.15 -20.68 4.46
CA LYS A 169 15.99 -21.45 3.22
C LYS A 169 14.81 -22.46 3.29
N ALA A 170 13.71 -22.08 3.95
CA ALA A 170 12.57 -22.97 4.17
C ALA A 170 11.43 -22.79 3.15
N PHE A 171 11.32 -21.59 2.52
CA PHE A 171 10.19 -21.24 1.70
C PHE A 171 10.55 -21.17 0.21
N ASP A 172 9.66 -21.63 -0.63
CA ASP A 172 9.80 -21.53 -2.08
C ASP A 172 9.66 -20.07 -2.52
N ARG A 173 8.76 -19.33 -1.86
CA ARG A 173 8.56 -17.90 -2.08
C ARG A 173 8.38 -17.17 -0.76
N VAL A 174 8.84 -15.91 -0.73
CA VAL A 174 8.64 -15.03 0.43
C VAL A 174 8.11 -13.68 -0.06
N LEU A 175 7.02 -13.25 0.52
CA LEU A 175 6.49 -11.89 0.37
C LEU A 175 6.80 -11.09 1.63
N VAL A 176 7.43 -9.94 1.43
CA VAL A 176 7.63 -8.90 2.44
C VAL A 176 6.80 -7.68 2.04
N ASP A 177 5.48 -7.73 2.33
CA ASP A 177 4.59 -6.56 2.19
C ASP A 177 4.74 -5.68 3.42
N ALA A 178 5.78 -4.83 3.41
CA ALA A 178 6.31 -4.24 4.62
C ALA A 178 5.43 -3.10 5.18
N PRO A 179 5.39 -2.92 6.51
CA PRO A 179 4.83 -1.72 7.11
C PRO A 179 5.54 -0.49 6.54
N CYS A 180 4.77 0.49 6.08
CA CYS A 180 5.27 1.69 5.41
C CYS A 180 4.46 2.93 5.82
N SER A 181 4.87 4.11 5.33
CA SER A 181 4.16 5.37 5.56
C SER A 181 2.71 5.35 5.03
N GLY A 182 2.43 4.52 4.02
CA GLY A 182 1.12 4.45 3.39
C GLY A 182 0.79 5.67 2.53
N LEU A 183 1.79 6.40 2.05
CA LEU A 183 1.58 7.60 1.24
C LEU A 183 0.97 7.31 -0.13
N GLY A 184 0.97 6.06 -0.59
CA GLY A 184 0.27 5.64 -1.80
C GLY A 184 -1.25 5.41 -1.60
N VAL A 185 -1.72 5.28 -0.35
CA VAL A 185 -3.12 4.94 -0.04
C VAL A 185 -3.89 6.08 0.65
N LEU A 186 -3.45 7.32 0.50
CA LEU A 186 -4.04 8.50 1.18
C LEU A 186 -5.49 8.76 0.78
N ARG A 187 -5.94 8.30 -0.39
CA ARG A 187 -7.35 8.36 -0.78
C ARG A 187 -8.27 7.53 0.13
N ARG A 188 -7.75 6.48 0.78
CA ARG A 188 -8.47 5.65 1.77
C ARG A 188 -8.22 6.09 3.20
N ARG A 189 -7.16 6.87 3.45
CA ARG A 189 -6.71 7.30 4.77
C ARG A 189 -6.30 8.77 4.74
N ALA A 190 -7.22 9.64 4.34
CA ALA A 190 -6.96 11.06 4.13
C ALA A 190 -6.31 11.77 5.34
N ASP A 191 -6.64 11.35 6.55
CA ASP A 191 -6.08 11.89 7.79
C ASP A 191 -4.62 11.50 8.03
N ALA A 192 -4.13 10.43 7.40
CA ALA A 192 -2.74 9.98 7.56
C ALA A 192 -1.73 11.01 7.04
N ARG A 193 -2.10 11.82 6.04
CA ARG A 193 -1.24 12.90 5.50
C ARG A 193 -0.79 13.92 6.55
N TRP A 194 -1.57 14.08 7.63
CA TRP A 194 -1.28 15.01 8.72
C TRP A 194 -0.59 14.37 9.92
N ARG A 195 -0.43 13.03 9.91
CA ARG A 195 0.17 12.27 11.01
C ARG A 195 1.53 11.68 10.68
N ILE A 196 1.85 11.57 9.40
CA ILE A 196 3.17 11.12 8.92
C ILE A 196 4.10 12.33 8.86
N ASP A 197 5.35 12.12 9.23
CA ASP A 197 6.45 13.06 9.11
C ASP A 197 7.71 12.36 8.56
N ALA A 198 8.73 13.13 8.25
CA ALA A 198 9.99 12.61 7.72
C ALA A 198 10.69 11.64 8.70
N GLU A 199 10.60 11.88 10.00
CA GLU A 199 11.17 11.00 11.02
C GLU A 199 10.46 9.65 11.07
N ALA A 200 9.13 9.63 10.83
CA ALA A 200 8.37 8.37 10.72
C ALA A 200 8.86 7.55 9.53
N ILE A 201 9.13 8.17 8.38
CA ILE A 201 9.69 7.50 7.20
C ILE A 201 11.06 6.92 7.56
N GLU A 202 11.94 7.67 8.20
CA GLU A 202 13.27 7.16 8.62
C GLU A 202 13.17 5.96 9.57
N ARG A 203 12.23 5.97 10.52
CA ARG A 203 12.00 4.80 11.40
C ARG A 203 11.49 3.59 10.62
N LEU A 204 10.62 3.81 9.62
CA LEU A 204 10.07 2.75 8.77
C LEU A 204 11.12 2.15 7.85
N THR A 205 12.00 2.94 7.25
CA THR A 205 13.08 2.43 6.40
C THR A 205 14.02 1.49 7.15
N LYS A 206 14.37 1.83 8.41
CA LYS A 206 15.17 0.95 9.28
C LYS A 206 14.47 -0.39 9.58
N LEU A 207 13.14 -0.36 9.73
CA LEU A 207 12.34 -1.58 9.93
C LEU A 207 12.26 -2.39 8.64
N GLN A 208 11.99 -1.76 7.51
CA GLN A 208 11.87 -2.38 6.19
C GLN A 208 13.16 -3.09 5.77
N THR A 209 14.32 -2.45 5.97
CA THR A 209 15.62 -3.07 5.71
C THR A 209 15.80 -4.37 6.51
N LYS A 210 15.44 -4.38 7.80
CA LYS A 210 15.52 -5.59 8.63
C LYS A 210 14.54 -6.67 8.16
N LEU A 211 13.31 -6.30 7.82
CA LEU A 211 12.31 -7.24 7.32
C LEU A 211 12.75 -7.88 6.00
N LEU A 212 13.28 -7.07 5.07
CA LEU A 212 13.79 -7.55 3.80
C LEU A 212 14.96 -8.54 4.00
N ALA A 213 15.92 -8.21 4.87
CA ALA A 213 17.04 -9.09 5.19
C ALA A 213 16.61 -10.43 5.78
N HIS A 214 15.64 -10.44 6.69
CA HIS A 214 15.09 -11.69 7.25
C HIS A 214 14.25 -12.47 6.23
N GLY A 215 13.47 -11.78 5.39
CA GLY A 215 12.77 -12.40 4.27
C GLY A 215 13.74 -13.11 3.32
N ALA A 216 14.83 -12.45 2.98
CA ALA A 216 15.89 -13.00 2.12
C ALA A 216 16.50 -14.28 2.69
N GLN A 217 16.73 -14.35 4.02
CA GLN A 217 17.25 -15.57 4.67
C GLN A 217 16.30 -16.75 4.56
N ALA A 218 14.99 -16.50 4.56
CA ALA A 218 13.96 -17.53 4.56
C ALA A 218 13.73 -18.20 3.20
N VAL A 219 14.13 -17.56 2.09
CA VAL A 219 13.95 -18.07 0.71
C VAL A 219 14.91 -19.23 0.45
N LYS A 220 14.42 -20.33 -0.14
CA LYS A 220 15.24 -21.45 -0.65
C LYS A 220 16.14 -21.00 -1.81
N PRO A 221 17.27 -21.70 -2.08
CA PRO A 221 17.96 -21.61 -3.36
C PRO A 221 16.97 -21.87 -4.51
N GLY A 222 17.00 -21.05 -5.56
CA GLY A 222 16.03 -21.10 -6.65
C GLY A 222 14.64 -20.54 -6.30
N GLY A 223 14.43 -20.07 -5.07
CA GLY A 223 13.18 -19.47 -4.63
C GLY A 223 13.06 -17.99 -4.96
N ARG A 224 11.88 -17.41 -4.81
CA ARG A 224 11.59 -16.01 -5.12
C ARG A 224 11.34 -15.18 -3.86
N LEU A 225 11.94 -13.99 -3.82
CA LEU A 225 11.66 -12.95 -2.82
C LEU A 225 10.92 -11.80 -3.48
N VAL A 226 9.84 -11.33 -2.87
CA VAL A 226 9.12 -10.13 -3.31
C VAL A 226 9.05 -9.16 -2.14
N TYR A 227 9.42 -7.91 -2.39
CA TYR A 227 9.24 -6.79 -1.49
C TYR A 227 8.19 -5.85 -2.05
N SER A 228 7.22 -5.45 -1.25
CA SER A 228 6.20 -4.49 -1.64
C SER A 228 5.85 -3.52 -0.52
N VAL A 229 5.44 -2.31 -0.89
CA VAL A 229 4.97 -1.28 0.03
C VAL A 229 3.88 -0.43 -0.64
N CYS A 230 2.85 -0.05 0.12
CA CYS A 230 1.80 0.87 -0.33
C CYS A 230 2.22 2.34 -0.15
N THR A 231 3.44 2.66 -0.53
CA THR A 231 4.03 4.00 -0.59
C THR A 231 4.80 4.16 -1.88
N VAL A 232 5.11 5.38 -2.24
CA VAL A 232 5.79 5.71 -3.49
C VAL A 232 7.06 6.54 -3.27
N THR A 233 7.47 6.76 -2.01
CA THR A 233 8.72 7.47 -1.72
C THR A 233 9.95 6.63 -2.10
N ARG A 234 10.99 7.27 -2.64
CA ARG A 234 12.24 6.57 -2.99
C ARG A 234 12.88 5.91 -1.77
N ALA A 235 12.83 6.58 -0.62
CA ALA A 235 13.42 6.10 0.63
C ALA A 235 12.85 4.74 1.08
N GLU A 236 11.53 4.52 0.94
CA GLU A 236 10.87 3.29 1.37
C GLU A 236 10.76 2.24 0.26
N THR A 237 11.22 2.54 -0.94
CA THR A 237 11.06 1.70 -2.14
C THR A 237 12.42 1.29 -2.71
N CYS A 238 12.91 1.98 -3.75
CA CYS A 238 14.14 1.60 -4.45
C CYS A 238 15.39 1.68 -3.56
N GLU A 239 15.44 2.55 -2.55
CA GLU A 239 16.56 2.61 -1.63
C GLU A 239 16.57 1.40 -0.68
N ILE A 240 15.41 0.92 -0.24
CA ILE A 240 15.31 -0.35 0.51
C ILE A 240 15.66 -1.53 -0.38
N ALA A 241 15.12 -1.58 -1.61
CA ALA A 241 15.41 -2.64 -2.55
C ALA A 241 16.92 -2.76 -2.86
N ALA A 242 17.64 -1.63 -2.91
CA ALA A 242 19.09 -1.59 -3.10
C ALA A 242 19.89 -2.22 -1.94
N THR A 243 19.26 -2.46 -0.78
CA THR A 243 19.92 -3.12 0.37
C THR A 243 19.91 -4.65 0.28
N ILE A 244 19.30 -5.23 -0.77
CA ILE A 244 19.32 -6.68 -0.95
C ILE A 244 20.78 -7.18 -1.06
N GLY A 245 21.08 -8.23 -0.30
CA GLY A 245 22.44 -8.80 -0.26
C GLY A 245 22.79 -9.61 -1.51
N GLU A 246 24.02 -10.10 -1.53
CA GLU A 246 24.49 -11.02 -2.56
C GLU A 246 23.63 -12.30 -2.63
N GLY A 247 23.68 -12.99 -3.79
CA GLY A 247 22.93 -14.22 -4.01
C GLY A 247 21.49 -14.02 -4.45
N PHE A 248 21.13 -12.83 -4.92
CA PHE A 248 19.85 -12.52 -5.52
C PHE A 248 20.03 -11.83 -6.87
N GLU A 249 19.32 -12.32 -7.87
CA GLU A 249 19.21 -11.71 -9.20
C GLU A 249 17.83 -11.03 -9.33
N SER A 250 17.81 -9.79 -9.79
CA SER A 250 16.57 -9.05 -10.00
C SER A 250 15.71 -9.69 -11.08
N ILE A 251 14.43 -9.82 -10.80
CA ILE A 251 13.41 -10.20 -11.79
C ILE A 251 12.83 -8.91 -12.35
N ASP A 252 12.75 -8.82 -13.67
CA ASP A 252 12.10 -7.69 -14.34
C ASP A 252 10.59 -7.75 -14.15
N VAL A 253 10.08 -6.92 -13.23
CA VAL A 253 8.65 -6.87 -12.91
C VAL A 253 7.81 -6.30 -14.06
N LEU A 254 8.41 -5.49 -14.94
CA LEU A 254 7.69 -4.94 -16.10
C LEU A 254 7.42 -6.01 -17.16
N ALA A 255 8.32 -7.00 -17.28
CA ALA A 255 8.09 -8.13 -18.16
C ALA A 255 6.97 -9.06 -17.69
N MET A 256 6.63 -9.02 -16.40
CA MET A 256 5.55 -9.84 -15.83
C MET A 256 4.18 -9.16 -15.92
N ASN A 257 4.14 -7.83 -15.78
CA ASN A 257 2.90 -7.06 -15.87
C ASN A 257 3.22 -5.61 -16.28
N ASP A 258 2.65 -5.13 -17.35
CA ASP A 258 2.90 -3.83 -17.98
C ASP A 258 2.23 -2.63 -17.27
N VAL A 259 1.47 -2.88 -16.19
CA VAL A 259 0.89 -1.81 -15.36
C VAL A 259 1.96 -1.06 -14.57
N TRP A 260 3.13 -1.67 -14.36
CA TRP A 260 4.20 -1.09 -13.57
C TRP A 260 5.03 -0.10 -14.39
N ARG A 261 5.30 1.07 -13.81
CA ARG A 261 6.34 1.96 -14.30
C ARG A 261 7.71 1.51 -13.78
N PRO A 262 8.81 1.68 -14.53
CA PRO A 262 10.14 1.28 -14.06
C PRO A 262 10.58 2.06 -12.81
N TRP A 263 11.15 1.36 -11.82
CA TRP A 263 11.59 1.96 -10.57
C TRP A 263 12.88 1.33 -10.03
N GLY A 264 13.94 2.12 -9.93
CA GLY A 264 15.24 1.61 -9.49
C GLY A 264 15.79 0.51 -10.40
N SER A 265 16.43 -0.50 -9.81
CA SER A 265 17.01 -1.64 -10.55
C SER A 265 16.01 -2.80 -10.59
N GLY A 266 15.25 -2.92 -11.67
CA GLY A 266 14.34 -4.04 -11.93
C GLY A 266 13.02 -4.01 -11.12
N GLY A 267 12.75 -2.95 -10.36
CA GLY A 267 11.49 -2.76 -9.67
C GLY A 267 10.45 -2.04 -10.50
N GLY A 268 9.22 -2.03 -10.00
CA GLY A 268 8.11 -1.29 -10.55
C GLY A 268 7.33 -0.48 -9.50
N TYR A 269 6.70 0.58 -9.95
CA TYR A 269 5.73 1.31 -9.16
C TYR A 269 4.51 1.67 -10.00
N VAL A 270 3.39 1.92 -9.34
CA VAL A 270 2.17 2.44 -9.94
C VAL A 270 1.70 3.64 -9.14
N LEU A 271 1.23 4.66 -9.82
CA LEU A 271 0.65 5.85 -9.20
C LEU A 271 -0.88 5.80 -9.30
N PRO A 272 -1.61 6.40 -8.35
CA PRO A 272 -3.07 6.35 -8.32
C PRO A 272 -3.78 6.88 -9.58
N GLN A 273 -3.13 7.79 -10.32
CA GLN A 273 -3.66 8.32 -11.58
C GLN A 273 -3.52 7.36 -12.77
N ASP A 274 -2.64 6.34 -12.68
CA ASP A 274 -2.37 5.45 -13.80
C ASP A 274 -3.50 4.45 -14.07
N GLN A 275 -4.02 3.82 -13.00
CA GLN A 275 -4.89 2.64 -13.13
C GLN A 275 -6.07 2.63 -12.13
N ASP A 276 -6.50 3.76 -11.59
CA ASP A 276 -7.50 3.78 -10.49
C ASP A 276 -7.19 2.79 -9.36
N SER A 277 -5.93 2.65 -9.04
CA SER A 277 -5.41 1.81 -7.95
C SER A 277 -4.80 2.66 -6.83
N ASP A 278 -4.43 2.05 -5.73
CA ASP A 278 -3.56 2.68 -4.75
C ASP A 278 -2.13 2.80 -5.31
N GLY A 279 -1.38 3.79 -4.84
CA GLY A 279 0.04 3.89 -5.15
C GLY A 279 0.81 2.76 -4.45
N MET A 280 1.62 2.02 -5.22
CA MET A 280 2.35 0.86 -4.73
C MET A 280 3.68 0.72 -5.44
N ALA A 281 4.68 0.15 -4.76
CA ALA A 281 5.92 -0.26 -5.36
C ALA A 281 6.21 -1.73 -5.07
N VAL A 282 6.87 -2.41 -6.02
CA VAL A 282 7.21 -3.83 -5.94
C VAL A 282 8.59 -4.09 -6.53
N PHE A 283 9.31 -5.00 -5.89
CA PHE A 283 10.61 -5.51 -6.33
C PHE A 283 10.61 -7.03 -6.16
N ALA A 284 11.18 -7.73 -7.10
CA ALA A 284 11.26 -9.18 -7.07
C ALA A 284 12.66 -9.68 -7.41
N TRP A 285 13.07 -10.76 -6.75
CA TRP A 285 14.37 -11.37 -6.96
C TRP A 285 14.27 -12.89 -6.95
N GLN A 286 15.12 -13.52 -7.76
CA GLN A 286 15.41 -14.94 -7.72
C GLN A 286 16.63 -15.18 -6.85
N ARG A 287 16.54 -16.07 -5.87
CA ARG A 287 17.72 -16.49 -5.11
C ARG A 287 18.60 -17.40 -5.97
N VAL A 288 19.85 -17.00 -6.18
CA VAL A 288 20.87 -17.80 -6.86
C VAL A 288 21.78 -18.44 -5.81
N GLY A 289 21.87 -19.76 -5.79
CA GLY A 289 22.82 -20.53 -4.97
C GLY A 289 22.44 -20.72 -3.51
#